data_7280263d2b7074a0b40a76c86e823d57
#
_entry.id   7280263d2b7074a0b40a76c86e823d57
#
_cell.length_a   1.000
_cell.length_b   1.000
_cell.length_c   1.000
_cell.angle_alpha   90.00
_cell.angle_beta   90.00
_cell.angle_gamma   90.00
#
_symmetry.space_group_name_H-M   'P 1'
#
loop_
_entity.id
_entity.type
_entity.pdbx_description
1 polymer ?
#
loop_
_entity_poly.entity_id
_entity_poly.type
_entity_poly.pdbx_seq_one_letter_code
_entity_poly.pdbx_strand_id
1 'polypeptide(L)'
;TLVNTFGGPSEAYDWPESNHGITVDHKDNIWIGGNGRNDAHILKFTRQGKFLAQYGMPGAPLDSNSTEYFGRVAKITVDAEDNEAYVADGYTHRRVAVLDADSGAVKRYWGAYGNTPSDENIGRYNPEEPPAQQFRNPVHCAEPTRDGLVYVCDRANDRIQVFKKDGTFVKEKFIAPKTLGDGSVWDIAFSPDPEQTFIFLADGKNERVYIMDRQSLEILTTFGDGGRQPGQFFGVHSIAVDSKGNIFTTETYEGKRVQRFAYQGMKPVERREQGTPWPASAR
;
A
#
# COMPACT_ATOMS: atom_id res chain seq x y z
N THR A 1 26.19 7.19 8.98
CA THR A 1 26.65 6.24 10.03
C THR A 1 25.49 5.34 10.43
N LEU A 2 25.68 4.02 10.42
CA LEU A 2 24.73 3.06 10.98
C LEU A 2 24.69 3.26 12.50
N VAL A 3 23.52 3.52 13.08
CA VAL A 3 23.36 3.77 14.51
C VAL A 3 22.80 2.58 15.26
N ASN A 4 21.99 1.74 14.60
CA ASN A 4 21.45 0.51 15.16
C ASN A 4 21.03 -0.45 14.03
N THR A 5 20.99 -1.73 14.34
CA THR A 5 20.43 -2.78 13.50
C THR A 5 19.84 -3.88 14.37
N PHE A 6 18.69 -4.44 13.96
CA PHE A 6 18.04 -5.53 14.66
C PHE A 6 17.21 -6.37 13.67
N GLY A 7 16.71 -7.51 14.15
CA GLY A 7 15.92 -8.45 13.40
C GLY A 7 16.66 -9.76 13.17
N GLY A 8 16.00 -10.69 12.50
CA GLY A 8 16.48 -12.05 12.28
C GLY A 8 15.82 -13.06 13.23
N PRO A 9 16.18 -14.37 13.10
CA PRO A 9 15.57 -15.45 13.89
C PRO A 9 15.68 -15.22 15.39
N SER A 10 14.64 -15.58 16.15
CA SER A 10 14.55 -15.45 17.60
C SER A 10 13.69 -16.56 18.17
N GLU A 11 13.90 -16.90 19.46
CA GLU A 11 12.98 -17.79 20.18
C GLU A 11 11.70 -17.08 20.65
N ALA A 12 11.68 -15.75 20.62
CA ALA A 12 10.57 -14.93 21.10
C ALA A 12 9.54 -14.58 20.02
N TYR A 13 9.90 -14.71 18.74
CA TYR A 13 9.03 -14.39 17.60
C TYR A 13 9.51 -15.10 16.33
N ASP A 14 8.60 -15.21 15.38
CA ASP A 14 8.88 -15.76 14.05
C ASP A 14 9.30 -14.63 13.10
N TRP A 15 10.58 -14.63 12.67
CA TRP A 15 11.03 -13.63 11.70
C TRP A 15 10.52 -13.97 10.29
N PRO A 16 9.96 -12.99 9.53
CA PRO A 16 9.45 -13.26 8.19
C PRO A 16 10.50 -13.87 7.26
N GLU A 17 10.08 -14.83 6.42
CA GLU A 17 10.92 -15.41 5.36
C GLU A 17 11.34 -14.36 4.33
N SER A 18 10.42 -13.42 4.06
CA SER A 18 10.65 -12.30 3.13
C SER A 18 10.01 -11.04 3.70
N ASN A 19 10.84 -10.17 4.28
CA ASN A 19 10.37 -8.90 4.83
C ASN A 19 9.72 -8.06 3.73
N HIS A 20 8.53 -7.55 4.05
CA HIS A 20 7.80 -6.62 3.19
C HIS A 20 7.16 -5.56 4.07
N GLY A 21 6.90 -4.39 3.59
CA GLY A 21 6.30 -3.31 4.35
C GLY A 21 6.90 -3.08 5.74
N ILE A 22 7.46 -1.91 5.96
CA ILE A 22 7.92 -1.46 7.27
C ILE A 22 7.32 -0.10 7.56
N THR A 23 6.78 0.08 8.76
CA THR A 23 6.14 1.34 9.18
C THR A 23 6.56 1.69 10.60
N VAL A 24 6.75 2.99 10.84
CA VAL A 24 6.93 3.53 12.19
C VAL A 24 5.63 4.21 12.60
N ASP A 25 5.04 3.79 13.72
CA ASP A 25 3.81 4.38 14.24
C ASP A 25 4.08 5.69 15.03
N HIS A 26 3.00 6.36 15.44
CA HIS A 26 3.06 7.61 16.22
C HIS A 26 3.60 7.43 17.64
N LYS A 27 3.79 6.19 18.10
CA LYS A 27 4.40 5.83 19.39
C LYS A 27 5.85 5.38 19.22
N ASP A 28 6.46 5.64 18.05
CA ASP A 28 7.82 5.20 17.68
C ASP A 28 8.00 3.66 17.66
N ASN A 29 6.92 2.88 17.49
CA ASN A 29 7.04 1.45 17.29
C ASN A 29 7.17 1.12 15.80
N ILE A 30 7.90 0.06 15.54
CA ILE A 30 8.14 -0.46 14.18
C ILE A 30 7.24 -1.66 13.93
N TRP A 31 6.48 -1.62 12.85
CA TRP A 31 5.63 -2.68 12.38
C TRP A 31 6.25 -3.31 11.14
N ILE A 32 6.28 -4.64 11.09
CA ILE A 32 6.89 -5.39 10.00
C ILE A 32 5.91 -6.45 9.54
N GLY A 33 5.61 -6.47 8.24
CA GLY A 33 4.93 -7.55 7.56
C GLY A 33 5.90 -8.38 6.71
N GLY A 34 5.41 -9.49 6.18
CA GLY A 34 6.16 -10.36 5.30
C GLY A 34 5.33 -10.89 4.14
N ASN A 35 6.00 -11.21 3.02
CA ASN A 35 5.38 -11.80 1.84
C ASN A 35 6.00 -13.14 1.44
N GLY A 36 6.84 -13.73 2.27
CA GLY A 36 7.34 -15.10 2.11
C GLY A 36 6.20 -16.13 2.15
N ARG A 37 6.50 -17.36 1.76
CA ARG A 37 5.46 -18.39 1.57
C ARG A 37 4.63 -18.65 2.83
N ASN A 38 5.28 -18.60 4.00
CA ASN A 38 4.64 -18.89 5.29
C ASN A 38 4.35 -17.63 6.11
N ASP A 39 4.59 -16.43 5.58
CA ASP A 39 4.43 -15.18 6.32
C ASP A 39 2.95 -14.83 6.49
N ALA A 40 2.34 -15.28 7.58
CA ALA A 40 0.94 -15.05 7.92
C ALA A 40 0.78 -14.30 9.25
N HIS A 41 1.75 -13.45 9.58
CA HIS A 41 1.86 -12.73 10.83
C HIS A 41 2.45 -11.34 10.66
N ILE A 42 2.32 -10.53 11.70
CA ILE A 42 2.86 -9.18 11.81
C ILE A 42 3.72 -9.12 13.07
N LEU A 43 4.88 -8.48 12.99
CA LEU A 43 5.74 -8.21 14.13
C LEU A 43 5.71 -6.73 14.52
N LYS A 44 5.78 -6.46 15.83
CA LYS A 44 5.87 -5.12 16.40
C LYS A 44 7.07 -5.01 17.33
N PHE A 45 7.87 -3.96 17.14
CA PHE A 45 9.06 -3.68 17.93
C PHE A 45 9.07 -2.23 18.39
N THR A 46 9.83 -1.92 19.44
CA THR A 46 10.22 -0.54 19.71
C THR A 46 11.21 -0.06 18.64
N ARG A 47 11.43 1.26 18.55
CA ARG A 47 12.45 1.85 17.66
C ARG A 47 13.87 1.31 17.92
N GLN A 48 14.17 0.86 19.14
CA GLN A 48 15.45 0.26 19.51
C GLN A 48 15.56 -1.23 19.19
N GLY A 49 14.50 -1.85 18.63
CA GLY A 49 14.47 -3.26 18.25
C GLY A 49 14.05 -4.21 19.37
N LYS A 50 13.49 -3.71 20.49
CA LYS A 50 12.90 -4.58 21.51
C LYS A 50 11.56 -5.14 20.98
N PHE A 51 11.42 -6.44 20.97
CA PHE A 51 10.17 -7.12 20.61
C PHE A 51 9.02 -6.69 21.54
N LEU A 52 7.86 -6.42 20.95
CA LEU A 52 6.64 -6.03 21.64
C LEU A 52 5.53 -7.06 21.47
N ALA A 53 5.24 -7.45 20.20
CA ALA A 53 4.17 -8.36 19.89
C ALA A 53 4.34 -9.05 18.54
N GLN A 54 3.72 -10.22 18.42
CA GLN A 54 3.44 -10.90 17.17
C GLN A 54 1.93 -11.13 17.07
N TYR A 55 1.36 -10.77 15.92
CA TYR A 55 -0.05 -10.99 15.60
C TYR A 55 -0.13 -11.97 14.43
N GLY A 56 -0.91 -13.04 14.57
CA GLY A 56 -0.92 -14.16 13.62
C GLY A 56 0.21 -15.17 13.85
N MET A 57 0.32 -16.15 12.95
CA MET A 57 1.31 -17.22 13.02
C MET A 57 1.78 -17.65 11.64
N PRO A 58 3.03 -18.10 11.48
CA PRO A 58 3.53 -18.63 10.21
C PRO A 58 2.73 -19.85 9.74
N GLY A 59 2.59 -19.99 8.42
CA GLY A 59 1.98 -21.17 7.82
C GLY A 59 0.47 -21.30 8.00
N ALA A 60 -0.21 -20.23 8.44
CA ALA A 60 -1.66 -20.22 8.56
C ALA A 60 -2.36 -20.49 7.20
N PRO A 61 -3.55 -21.12 7.21
CA PRO A 61 -4.27 -21.43 5.98
C PRO A 61 -4.80 -20.17 5.28
N LEU A 62 -5.18 -20.31 4.01
CA LEU A 62 -5.84 -19.25 3.28
C LEU A 62 -7.27 -19.08 3.78
N ASP A 63 -7.56 -17.92 4.37
CA ASP A 63 -8.90 -17.50 4.77
C ASP A 63 -8.94 -15.97 4.90
N SER A 64 -9.36 -15.30 3.85
CA SER A 64 -9.49 -13.84 3.83
C SER A 64 -10.51 -13.27 4.84
N ASN A 65 -11.24 -14.10 5.56
CA ASN A 65 -12.18 -13.72 6.61
C ASN A 65 -11.66 -14.02 8.03
N SER A 66 -10.46 -14.59 8.16
CA SER A 66 -9.86 -14.87 9.47
C SER A 66 -9.66 -13.59 10.30
N THR A 67 -9.90 -13.69 11.61
CA THR A 67 -9.57 -12.64 12.59
C THR A 67 -8.34 -12.97 13.42
N GLU A 68 -7.66 -14.09 13.13
CA GLU A 68 -6.54 -14.61 13.92
C GLU A 68 -5.19 -14.50 13.20
N TYR A 69 -5.19 -14.51 11.86
CA TYR A 69 -3.96 -14.49 11.06
C TYR A 69 -4.14 -13.73 9.74
N PHE A 70 -3.05 -13.55 9.02
CA PHE A 70 -2.96 -12.72 7.82
C PHE A 70 -2.52 -13.54 6.60
N GLY A 71 -2.68 -12.95 5.42
CA GLY A 71 -2.35 -13.56 4.13
C GLY A 71 -1.16 -12.89 3.44
N ARG A 72 0.02 -12.86 4.05
CA ARG A 72 1.23 -12.26 3.48
C ARG A 72 1.06 -10.75 3.29
N VAL A 73 1.25 -10.05 4.39
CA VAL A 73 0.99 -8.61 4.51
C VAL A 73 1.90 -7.79 3.61
N ALA A 74 1.29 -6.92 2.80
CA ALA A 74 2.04 -6.03 1.92
C ALA A 74 2.50 -4.75 2.64
N LYS A 75 1.59 -4.08 3.36
CA LYS A 75 1.90 -2.83 4.08
C LYS A 75 0.99 -2.67 5.28
N ILE A 76 1.48 -1.94 6.27
CA ILE A 76 0.71 -1.54 7.46
C ILE A 76 0.84 -0.03 7.58
N THR A 77 -0.26 0.67 7.83
CA THR A 77 -0.25 2.10 8.11
C THR A 77 -1.04 2.36 9.37
N VAL A 78 -0.45 3.08 10.31
CA VAL A 78 -1.09 3.34 11.61
C VAL A 78 -1.68 4.74 11.64
N ASP A 79 -2.99 4.81 11.85
CA ASP A 79 -3.69 6.05 12.11
C ASP A 79 -3.54 6.44 13.57
N ALA A 80 -2.95 7.61 13.80
CA ALA A 80 -2.69 8.13 15.13
C ALA A 80 -3.96 8.63 15.84
N GLU A 81 -4.96 9.09 15.09
CA GLU A 81 -6.18 9.66 15.65
C GLU A 81 -7.06 8.60 16.30
N ASP A 82 -7.31 7.50 15.58
CA ASP A 82 -8.16 6.42 16.07
C ASP A 82 -7.36 5.28 16.73
N ASN A 83 -6.02 5.38 16.73
CA ASN A 83 -5.11 4.33 17.19
C ASN A 83 -5.37 2.99 16.50
N GLU A 84 -5.56 3.02 15.19
CA GLU A 84 -5.87 1.86 14.35
C GLU A 84 -4.76 1.57 13.35
N ALA A 85 -4.45 0.29 13.15
CA ALA A 85 -3.51 -0.16 12.13
C ALA A 85 -4.29 -0.71 10.93
N TYR A 86 -4.13 -0.08 9.77
CA TYR A 86 -4.69 -0.49 8.49
C TYR A 86 -3.70 -1.42 7.79
N VAL A 87 -4.09 -2.65 7.61
CA VAL A 87 -3.27 -3.71 7.04
C VAL A 87 -3.72 -4.00 5.61
N ALA A 88 -2.87 -3.74 4.65
CA ALA A 88 -3.01 -4.23 3.29
C ALA A 88 -2.65 -5.74 3.30
N ASP A 89 -3.63 -6.57 3.61
CA ASP A 89 -3.49 -8.01 3.77
C ASP A 89 -3.75 -8.70 2.42
N GLY A 90 -2.73 -8.66 1.54
CA GLY A 90 -2.97 -8.71 0.12
C GLY A 90 -2.26 -9.73 -0.73
N TYR A 91 -1.12 -10.33 -0.35
CA TYR A 91 -0.42 -11.25 -1.25
C TYR A 91 -1.09 -12.62 -1.39
N THR A 92 -1.85 -13.04 -0.38
CA THR A 92 -2.71 -14.24 -0.46
C THR A 92 -4.15 -13.94 -0.08
N HIS A 93 -4.38 -13.19 1.00
CA HIS A 93 -5.70 -12.65 1.29
C HIS A 93 -6.05 -11.49 0.33
N ARG A 94 -7.32 -11.06 0.34
CA ARG A 94 -7.85 -10.03 -0.58
C ARG A 94 -8.65 -9.00 0.18
N ARG A 95 -7.99 -8.38 1.18
CA ARG A 95 -8.68 -7.48 2.09
C ARG A 95 -7.81 -6.34 2.62
N VAL A 96 -8.50 -5.34 3.13
CA VAL A 96 -7.96 -4.45 4.15
C VAL A 96 -8.45 -4.98 5.50
N ALA A 97 -7.55 -5.19 6.45
CA ALA A 97 -7.89 -5.49 7.83
C ALA A 97 -7.52 -4.32 8.72
N VAL A 98 -8.37 -3.97 9.69
CA VAL A 98 -8.14 -2.88 10.64
C VAL A 98 -8.02 -3.46 12.02
N LEU A 99 -6.89 -3.18 12.66
CA LEU A 99 -6.55 -3.66 14.00
C LEU A 99 -6.60 -2.50 14.99
N ASP A 100 -6.90 -2.81 16.22
CA ASP A 100 -6.51 -1.96 17.34
C ASP A 100 -4.98 -1.97 17.45
N ALA A 101 -4.35 -0.79 17.39
CA ALA A 101 -2.90 -0.70 17.29
C ALA A 101 -2.15 -1.08 18.58
N ASP A 102 -2.82 -1.17 19.71
CA ASP A 102 -2.20 -1.60 20.97
C ASP A 102 -2.33 -3.11 21.17
N SER A 103 -3.53 -3.67 21.02
CA SER A 103 -3.80 -5.09 21.28
C SER A 103 -3.56 -5.99 20.06
N GLY A 104 -3.61 -5.45 18.83
CA GLY A 104 -3.58 -6.22 17.59
C GLY A 104 -4.89 -6.93 17.25
N ALA A 105 -5.95 -6.72 18.03
CA ALA A 105 -7.26 -7.32 17.78
C ALA A 105 -7.86 -6.78 16.47
N VAL A 106 -8.33 -7.67 15.60
CA VAL A 106 -9.05 -7.29 14.38
C VAL A 106 -10.38 -6.66 14.74
N LYS A 107 -10.58 -5.39 14.39
CA LYS A 107 -11.82 -4.63 14.64
C LYS A 107 -12.82 -4.80 13.50
N ARG A 108 -12.34 -4.83 12.27
CA ARG A 108 -13.12 -4.96 11.03
C ARG A 108 -12.22 -5.28 9.85
N TYR A 109 -12.79 -5.71 8.75
CA TYR A 109 -12.11 -5.91 7.47
C TYR A 109 -13.10 -5.84 6.31
N TRP A 110 -12.61 -5.60 5.11
CA TRP A 110 -13.42 -5.55 3.89
C TRP A 110 -12.62 -5.89 2.64
N GLY A 111 -13.31 -6.33 1.60
CA GLY A 111 -12.81 -6.53 0.24
C GLY A 111 -13.11 -5.35 -0.67
N ALA A 112 -12.93 -5.52 -1.98
CA ALA A 112 -13.26 -4.51 -2.97
C ALA A 112 -14.74 -4.10 -2.85
N TYR A 113 -15.02 -2.81 -3.07
CA TYR A 113 -16.35 -2.20 -2.96
C TYR A 113 -17.02 -2.35 -1.59
N GLY A 114 -16.29 -2.70 -0.56
CA GLY A 114 -16.83 -2.99 0.77
C GLY A 114 -17.46 -4.39 0.90
N ASN A 115 -17.32 -5.23 -0.12
CA ASN A 115 -17.82 -6.59 -0.09
C ASN A 115 -17.08 -7.47 0.94
N THR A 116 -17.71 -8.55 1.37
CA THR A 116 -17.00 -9.61 2.10
C THR A 116 -15.89 -10.17 1.23
N PRO A 117 -14.65 -10.31 1.73
CA PRO A 117 -13.56 -10.91 0.98
C PRO A 117 -13.89 -12.34 0.53
N SER A 118 -13.45 -12.68 -0.68
CA SER A 118 -13.59 -14.04 -1.24
C SER A 118 -12.25 -14.55 -1.73
N ASP A 119 -11.95 -15.79 -1.43
CA ASP A 119 -10.74 -16.49 -1.88
C ASP A 119 -10.92 -17.18 -3.24
N GLU A 120 -12.07 -17.01 -3.88
CA GLU A 120 -12.30 -17.53 -5.22
C GLU A 120 -11.26 -17.02 -6.22
N ASN A 121 -10.81 -17.90 -7.10
CA ASN A 121 -9.88 -17.53 -8.16
C ASN A 121 -10.61 -16.71 -9.23
N ILE A 122 -10.32 -15.43 -9.28
CA ILE A 122 -10.88 -14.50 -10.28
C ILE A 122 -10.00 -14.37 -11.55
N GLY A 123 -9.08 -15.29 -11.78
CA GLY A 123 -8.21 -15.31 -12.95
C GLY A 123 -7.23 -14.14 -13.03
N ARG A 124 -6.65 -13.89 -14.20
CA ARG A 124 -5.76 -12.76 -14.46
C ARG A 124 -6.56 -11.51 -14.79
N TYR A 125 -5.96 -10.35 -14.54
CA TYR A 125 -6.55 -9.08 -14.95
C TYR A 125 -6.66 -8.99 -16.47
N ASN A 126 -7.83 -8.54 -16.92
CA ASN A 126 -8.11 -8.24 -18.31
C ASN A 126 -8.78 -6.87 -18.38
N PRO A 127 -8.15 -5.86 -19.00
CA PRO A 127 -8.70 -4.50 -19.06
C PRO A 127 -9.95 -4.37 -19.95
N GLU A 128 -10.28 -5.39 -20.73
CA GLU A 128 -11.48 -5.41 -21.59
C GLU A 128 -12.71 -6.02 -20.88
N GLU A 129 -12.50 -6.58 -19.67
CA GLU A 129 -13.59 -7.13 -18.85
C GLU A 129 -14.14 -6.07 -17.88
N PRO A 130 -15.38 -6.25 -17.39
CA PRO A 130 -15.90 -5.41 -16.31
C PRO A 130 -15.02 -5.42 -15.06
N PRO A 131 -15.00 -4.33 -14.26
CA PRO A 131 -14.21 -4.25 -13.04
C PRO A 131 -14.49 -5.42 -12.09
N ALA A 132 -13.42 -6.12 -11.67
CA ALA A 132 -13.53 -7.23 -10.74
C ALA A 132 -14.15 -6.75 -9.41
N GLN A 133 -15.13 -7.51 -8.90
CA GLN A 133 -15.84 -7.20 -7.65
C GLN A 133 -15.06 -7.62 -6.40
N GLN A 134 -13.89 -8.20 -6.58
CA GLN A 134 -12.93 -8.55 -5.53
C GLN A 134 -11.60 -7.85 -5.79
N PHE A 135 -10.82 -7.63 -4.73
CA PHE A 135 -9.43 -7.25 -4.88
C PHE A 135 -8.65 -8.38 -5.57
N ARG A 136 -7.63 -7.99 -6.33
CA ARG A 136 -6.69 -8.94 -6.92
C ARG A 136 -5.38 -8.90 -6.13
N ASN A 137 -4.77 -10.06 -5.96
CA ASN A 137 -3.50 -10.12 -5.23
C ASN A 137 -2.36 -9.40 -5.97
N PRO A 138 -1.63 -8.50 -5.29
CA PRO A 138 -1.84 -8.11 -3.91
C PRO A 138 -2.73 -6.87 -3.74
N VAL A 139 -3.46 -6.79 -2.61
CA VAL A 139 -3.83 -5.51 -2.01
C VAL A 139 -2.56 -4.94 -1.41
N HIS A 140 -2.04 -3.83 -1.96
CA HIS A 140 -0.65 -3.47 -1.73
C HIS A 140 -0.43 -2.30 -0.78
N CYS A 141 -1.40 -1.41 -0.64
CA CYS A 141 -1.45 -0.36 0.37
C CYS A 141 -2.86 -0.13 0.90
N ALA A 142 -2.98 0.43 2.09
CA ALA A 142 -4.21 0.93 2.70
C ALA A 142 -3.86 2.15 3.56
N GLU A 143 -4.10 3.34 3.01
CA GLU A 143 -3.60 4.60 3.56
C GLU A 143 -4.76 5.45 4.11
N PRO A 144 -4.92 5.55 5.44
CA PRO A 144 -5.91 6.42 6.05
C PRO A 144 -5.52 7.89 5.90
N THR A 145 -6.54 8.74 5.79
CA THR A 145 -6.41 10.20 5.69
C THR A 145 -7.06 10.90 6.87
N ARG A 146 -6.66 12.16 7.12
CA ARG A 146 -7.16 12.97 8.22
C ARG A 146 -8.64 13.31 8.11
N ASP A 147 -9.23 13.26 6.92
CA ASP A 147 -10.65 13.50 6.67
C ASP A 147 -11.51 12.21 6.70
N GLY A 148 -10.96 11.12 7.24
CA GLY A 148 -11.69 9.89 7.52
C GLY A 148 -11.88 8.95 6.33
N LEU A 149 -11.07 9.11 5.27
CA LEU A 149 -11.04 8.21 4.13
C LEU A 149 -9.86 7.24 4.21
N VAL A 150 -9.95 6.14 3.47
CA VAL A 150 -8.90 5.14 3.30
C VAL A 150 -8.70 4.89 1.82
N TYR A 151 -7.48 5.09 1.33
CA TYR A 151 -7.11 4.86 -0.06
C TYR A 151 -6.40 3.51 -0.17
N VAL A 152 -6.91 2.63 -1.02
CA VAL A 152 -6.45 1.24 -1.14
C VAL A 152 -5.85 1.01 -2.51
N CYS A 153 -4.62 0.48 -2.54
CA CYS A 153 -3.93 0.07 -3.74
C CYS A 153 -4.36 -1.36 -4.12
N ASP A 154 -5.28 -1.49 -5.05
CA ASP A 154 -5.63 -2.77 -5.68
C ASP A 154 -4.72 -2.96 -6.90
N ARG A 155 -3.47 -3.35 -6.62
CA ARG A 155 -2.32 -3.24 -7.52
C ARG A 155 -2.56 -3.92 -8.87
N ALA A 156 -2.90 -5.20 -8.86
CA ALA A 156 -3.06 -5.99 -10.08
C ALA A 156 -4.39 -5.75 -10.81
N ASN A 157 -5.30 -4.95 -10.25
CA ASN A 157 -6.48 -4.43 -10.94
C ASN A 157 -6.27 -3.01 -11.48
N ASP A 158 -5.04 -2.48 -11.42
CA ASP A 158 -4.68 -1.14 -11.89
C ASP A 158 -5.54 -0.01 -11.31
N ARG A 159 -5.99 -0.14 -10.05
CA ARG A 159 -6.92 0.86 -9.48
C ARG A 159 -6.60 1.25 -8.05
N ILE A 160 -6.99 2.48 -7.72
CA ILE A 160 -7.18 2.94 -6.35
C ILE A 160 -8.67 2.83 -6.05
N GLN A 161 -9.02 2.23 -4.91
CA GLN A 161 -10.36 2.35 -4.33
C GLN A 161 -10.32 3.18 -3.06
N VAL A 162 -11.31 4.04 -2.86
CA VAL A 162 -11.45 4.91 -1.71
C VAL A 162 -12.63 4.47 -0.88
N PHE A 163 -12.42 4.34 0.42
CA PHE A 163 -13.41 3.92 1.39
C PHE A 163 -13.53 4.94 2.53
N LYS A 164 -14.63 4.89 3.27
CA LYS A 164 -14.65 5.42 4.63
C LYS A 164 -13.89 4.47 5.57
N LYS A 165 -13.53 4.94 6.76
CA LYS A 165 -12.84 4.12 7.77
C LYS A 165 -13.64 2.88 8.22
N ASP A 166 -14.95 2.87 8.00
CA ASP A 166 -15.83 1.71 8.29
C ASP A 166 -15.89 0.66 7.16
N GLY A 167 -15.19 0.88 6.04
CA GLY A 167 -15.18 0.02 4.87
C GLY A 167 -16.23 0.35 3.82
N THR A 168 -17.06 1.38 4.02
CA THR A 168 -18.02 1.83 3.01
C THR A 168 -17.29 2.38 1.78
N PHE A 169 -17.53 1.79 0.61
CA PHE A 169 -16.96 2.25 -0.66
C PHE A 169 -17.44 3.66 -1.03
N VAL A 170 -16.53 4.49 -1.53
CA VAL A 170 -16.82 5.87 -1.94
C VAL A 170 -16.63 6.06 -3.44
N LYS A 171 -15.45 5.73 -3.96
CA LYS A 171 -15.08 5.93 -5.36
C LYS A 171 -13.86 5.12 -5.75
N GLU A 172 -13.58 5.07 -7.04
CA GLU A 172 -12.36 4.45 -7.56
C GLU A 172 -11.78 5.23 -8.75
N LYS A 173 -10.52 4.94 -9.05
CA LYS A 173 -9.83 5.42 -10.25
C LYS A 173 -8.89 4.35 -10.76
N PHE A 174 -9.01 4.03 -12.05
CA PHE A 174 -8.04 3.20 -12.75
C PHE A 174 -6.85 4.03 -13.20
N ILE A 175 -5.65 3.51 -12.97
CA ILE A 175 -4.37 4.15 -13.31
C ILE A 175 -3.66 3.26 -14.31
N ALA A 176 -3.35 3.78 -15.50
CA ALA A 176 -2.75 3.01 -16.59
C ALA A 176 -3.42 1.64 -16.80
N PRO A 177 -4.75 1.56 -17.03
CA PRO A 177 -5.56 0.33 -16.93
C PRO A 177 -5.20 -0.76 -17.96
N LYS A 178 -4.25 -0.52 -18.84
CA LYS A 178 -3.70 -1.52 -19.77
C LYS A 178 -2.38 -2.13 -19.26
N THR A 179 -2.01 -1.88 -18.02
CA THR A 179 -0.86 -2.50 -17.39
C THR A 179 -1.21 -3.95 -17.05
N LEU A 180 -0.43 -4.88 -17.57
CA LEU A 180 -0.61 -6.31 -17.31
C LEU A 180 0.45 -6.82 -16.32
N GLY A 181 0.19 -8.00 -15.76
CA GLY A 181 1.11 -8.67 -14.84
C GLY A 181 1.01 -8.10 -13.44
N ASP A 182 2.04 -7.36 -13.00
CA ASP A 182 2.12 -6.88 -11.62
C ASP A 182 1.21 -5.68 -11.33
N GLY A 183 0.63 -5.06 -12.36
CA GLY A 183 -0.25 -3.89 -12.22
C GLY A 183 0.49 -2.59 -11.96
N SER A 184 -0.25 -1.47 -11.93
CA SER A 184 0.28 -0.10 -11.90
C SER A 184 0.25 0.57 -10.53
N VAL A 185 -0.63 0.19 -9.63
CA VAL A 185 -0.87 0.90 -8.36
C VAL A 185 -0.11 0.21 -7.22
N TRP A 186 1.19 0.54 -7.10
CA TRP A 186 2.04 -0.17 -6.16
C TRP A 186 1.99 0.43 -4.75
N ASP A 187 2.18 1.73 -4.61
CA ASP A 187 2.13 2.40 -3.32
C ASP A 187 1.74 3.87 -3.47
N ILE A 188 1.20 4.47 -2.41
CA ILE A 188 0.86 5.88 -2.38
C ILE A 188 1.37 6.55 -1.11
N ALA A 189 1.61 7.85 -1.23
CA ALA A 189 1.81 8.75 -0.09
C ALA A 189 1.07 10.06 -0.35
N PHE A 190 0.69 10.75 0.71
CA PHE A 190 0.01 12.04 0.61
C PHE A 190 0.98 13.20 0.84
N SER A 191 0.64 14.36 0.27
CA SER A 191 1.33 15.60 0.59
C SER A 191 1.14 15.97 2.08
N PRO A 192 2.14 16.65 2.70
CA PRO A 192 2.14 16.90 4.14
C PRO A 192 1.22 18.05 4.57
N ASP A 193 0.63 18.78 3.62
CA ASP A 193 -0.32 19.87 3.94
C ASP A 193 -1.53 19.32 4.72
N PRO A 194 -2.24 20.18 5.48
CA PRO A 194 -3.35 19.75 6.34
C PRO A 194 -4.46 19.01 5.58
N GLU A 195 -4.74 19.42 4.36
CA GLU A 195 -5.76 18.85 3.48
C GLU A 195 -5.29 17.60 2.77
N GLN A 196 -3.97 17.30 2.82
CA GLN A 196 -3.36 16.19 2.06
C GLN A 196 -3.75 16.28 0.58
N THR A 197 -3.53 17.45 -0.01
CA THR A 197 -4.07 17.85 -1.33
C THR A 197 -3.66 16.90 -2.45
N PHE A 198 -2.44 16.35 -2.38
CA PHE A 198 -1.88 15.52 -3.45
C PHE A 198 -1.66 14.07 -3.02
N ILE A 199 -1.86 13.16 -3.97
CA ILE A 199 -1.38 11.78 -3.92
C ILE A 199 -0.13 11.68 -4.79
N PHE A 200 0.93 11.08 -4.24
CA PHE A 200 2.08 10.59 -4.99
C PHE A 200 1.96 9.09 -5.11
N LEU A 201 1.81 8.58 -6.33
CA LEU A 201 1.58 7.15 -6.60
C LEU A 201 2.79 6.56 -7.32
N ALA A 202 3.38 5.53 -6.72
CA ALA A 202 4.45 4.75 -7.33
C ALA A 202 3.86 3.68 -8.26
N ASP A 203 4.27 3.69 -9.52
CA ASP A 203 3.93 2.68 -10.52
C ASP A 203 5.20 1.92 -10.92
N GLY A 204 5.43 0.81 -10.25
CA GLY A 204 6.64 0.01 -10.44
C GLY A 204 6.68 -0.75 -11.75
N LYS A 205 5.55 -0.91 -12.44
CA LYS A 205 5.50 -1.59 -13.74
C LYS A 205 5.79 -0.65 -14.90
N ASN A 206 5.31 0.61 -14.81
CA ASN A 206 5.52 1.61 -15.83
C ASN A 206 6.65 2.60 -15.47
N GLU A 207 7.37 2.35 -14.36
CA GLU A 207 8.59 3.04 -13.93
C GLU A 207 8.40 4.56 -13.78
N ARG A 208 7.35 4.96 -13.07
CA ARG A 208 7.03 6.38 -12.85
C ARG A 208 6.33 6.64 -11.54
N VAL A 209 6.28 7.91 -11.18
CA VAL A 209 5.45 8.41 -10.08
C VAL A 209 4.42 9.36 -10.67
N TYR A 210 3.14 9.12 -10.35
CA TYR A 210 2.05 10.05 -10.65
C TYR A 210 1.88 11.05 -9.51
N ILE A 211 1.62 12.31 -9.85
CA ILE A 211 1.13 13.32 -8.94
C ILE A 211 -0.33 13.57 -9.28
N MET A 212 -1.21 13.33 -8.31
CA MET A 212 -2.65 13.37 -8.50
C MET A 212 -3.30 14.34 -7.51
N ASP A 213 -4.40 14.97 -7.91
CA ASP A 213 -5.30 15.62 -6.98
C ASP A 213 -6.05 14.55 -6.16
N ARG A 214 -5.98 14.64 -4.85
CA ARG A 214 -6.54 13.61 -3.96
C ARG A 214 -8.07 13.57 -4.00
N GLN A 215 -8.72 14.71 -4.09
CA GLN A 215 -10.18 14.75 -4.04
C GLN A 215 -10.81 14.27 -5.34
N SER A 216 -10.32 14.69 -6.49
CA SER A 216 -10.86 14.30 -7.79
C SER A 216 -10.27 13.00 -8.33
N LEU A 217 -9.11 12.58 -7.83
CA LEU A 217 -8.26 11.51 -8.38
C LEU A 217 -7.77 11.83 -9.82
N GLU A 218 -7.76 13.10 -10.22
CA GLU A 218 -7.17 13.50 -11.50
C GLU A 218 -5.64 13.42 -11.45
N ILE A 219 -5.05 12.85 -12.50
CA ILE A 219 -3.59 12.87 -12.71
C ILE A 219 -3.19 14.27 -13.15
N LEU A 220 -2.40 14.95 -12.35
CA LEU A 220 -1.92 16.30 -12.66
C LEU A 220 -0.66 16.26 -13.52
N THR A 221 0.27 15.40 -13.15
CA THR A 221 1.55 15.19 -13.86
C THR A 221 2.19 13.86 -13.44
N THR A 222 3.28 13.51 -14.14
CA THR A 222 4.11 12.36 -13.80
C THR A 222 5.58 12.73 -13.86
N PHE A 223 6.43 11.98 -13.16
CA PHE A 223 7.88 12.05 -13.32
C PHE A 223 8.50 10.66 -13.22
N GLY A 224 9.72 10.56 -13.75
CA GLY A 224 10.44 9.29 -13.87
C GLY A 224 10.14 8.55 -15.17
N ASP A 225 11.04 7.69 -15.52
CA ASP A 225 10.99 6.74 -16.62
C ASP A 225 11.88 5.54 -16.30
N GLY A 226 11.85 4.50 -17.12
CA GLY A 226 12.66 3.30 -16.91
C GLY A 226 14.16 3.56 -17.04
N GLY A 227 14.93 3.13 -16.05
CA GLY A 227 16.39 3.22 -16.09
C GLY A 227 17.06 3.29 -14.72
N ARG A 228 18.37 3.52 -14.72
CA ARG A 228 19.21 3.49 -13.50
C ARG A 228 19.87 4.84 -13.17
N GLN A 229 19.63 5.87 -13.98
CA GLN A 229 20.14 7.21 -13.68
C GLN A 229 19.33 7.86 -12.55
N PRO A 230 19.86 8.86 -11.83
CA PRO A 230 19.07 9.64 -10.90
C PRO A 230 17.80 10.19 -11.58
N GLY A 231 16.64 9.99 -10.94
CA GLY A 231 15.34 10.38 -11.49
C GLY A 231 14.67 9.33 -12.39
N GLN A 232 15.40 8.31 -12.83
CA GLN A 232 14.84 7.12 -13.48
C GLN A 232 14.52 6.04 -12.44
N PHE A 233 13.69 5.07 -12.78
CA PHE A 233 13.27 3.98 -11.89
C PHE A 233 13.54 2.62 -12.50
N PHE A 234 13.77 1.65 -11.60
CA PHE A 234 13.86 0.23 -11.93
C PHE A 234 13.14 -0.56 -10.85
N GLY A 235 11.83 -0.75 -11.03
CA GLY A 235 10.95 -1.37 -10.05
C GLY A 235 10.69 -0.46 -8.85
N VAL A 236 10.29 0.80 -9.08
CA VAL A 236 9.86 1.68 -7.98
C VAL A 236 8.72 1.01 -7.22
N HIS A 237 8.91 0.84 -5.89
CA HIS A 237 8.04 -0.04 -5.10
C HIS A 237 7.27 0.71 -4.02
N SER A 238 7.97 1.39 -3.14
CA SER A 238 7.34 2.14 -2.06
C SER A 238 7.69 3.62 -2.14
N ILE A 239 6.79 4.45 -1.63
CA ILE A 239 6.90 5.90 -1.65
C ILE A 239 6.54 6.47 -0.28
N ALA A 240 7.28 7.48 0.15
CA ALA A 240 7.01 8.21 1.39
C ALA A 240 7.29 9.70 1.19
N VAL A 241 6.67 10.53 2.02
CA VAL A 241 6.85 11.99 2.00
C VAL A 241 7.20 12.47 3.40
N ASP A 242 8.22 13.31 3.51
CA ASP A 242 8.56 13.94 4.79
C ASP A 242 7.74 15.23 5.02
N SER A 243 7.84 15.79 6.24
CA SER A 243 7.15 17.01 6.61
C SER A 243 7.56 18.26 5.82
N LYS A 244 8.64 18.17 5.03
CA LYS A 244 9.12 19.25 4.15
C LYS A 244 8.63 19.08 2.71
N GLY A 245 7.88 18.02 2.42
CA GLY A 245 7.40 17.69 1.07
C GLY A 245 8.43 16.96 0.19
N ASN A 246 9.56 16.52 0.75
CA ASN A 246 10.49 15.69 -0.03
C ASN A 246 9.89 14.29 -0.22
N ILE A 247 9.98 13.79 -1.44
CA ILE A 247 9.53 12.45 -1.79
C ILE A 247 10.72 11.48 -1.69
N PHE A 248 10.48 10.33 -1.07
CA PHE A 248 11.43 9.21 -1.01
C PHE A 248 10.80 8.02 -1.71
N THR A 249 11.57 7.38 -2.58
CA THR A 249 11.17 6.14 -3.26
C THR A 249 12.16 5.03 -2.96
N THR A 250 11.65 3.82 -2.82
CA THR A 250 12.49 2.62 -2.78
C THR A 250 12.24 1.77 -4.02
N GLU A 251 13.25 1.03 -4.45
CA GLU A 251 13.17 0.16 -5.62
C GLU A 251 13.38 -1.28 -5.19
N THR A 252 12.59 -2.17 -5.76
CA THR A 252 12.68 -3.62 -5.55
C THR A 252 13.47 -4.31 -6.67
N TYR A 253 13.53 -5.64 -6.64
CA TYR A 253 14.26 -6.49 -7.59
C TYR A 253 15.70 -5.99 -7.78
N GLU A 254 16.09 -5.71 -9.02
CA GLU A 254 17.44 -5.25 -9.36
C GLU A 254 17.68 -3.75 -9.17
N GLY A 255 16.64 -2.98 -8.86
CA GLY A 255 16.75 -1.55 -8.54
C GLY A 255 17.58 -1.30 -7.29
N LYS A 256 17.20 -1.91 -6.18
CA LYS A 256 17.95 -1.96 -4.90
C LYS A 256 18.47 -0.61 -4.44
N ARG A 257 17.72 0.46 -4.58
CA ARG A 257 18.12 1.80 -4.17
C ARG A 257 17.01 2.58 -3.51
N VAL A 258 17.41 3.65 -2.84
CA VAL A 258 16.54 4.70 -2.33
C VAL A 258 16.87 5.98 -3.07
N GLN A 259 15.84 6.69 -3.55
CA GLN A 259 16.01 8.03 -4.12
C GLN A 259 15.25 9.04 -3.26
N ARG A 260 15.81 10.24 -3.15
CA ARG A 260 15.15 11.40 -2.55
C ARG A 260 14.97 12.49 -3.60
N PHE A 261 13.73 12.92 -3.77
CA PHE A 261 13.37 14.06 -4.61
C PHE A 261 13.08 15.25 -3.70
N ALA A 262 13.95 16.27 -3.79
CA ALA A 262 13.81 17.45 -2.94
C ALA A 262 12.68 18.37 -3.46
N TYR A 263 11.78 18.76 -2.57
CA TYR A 263 10.71 19.70 -2.89
C TYR A 263 11.27 21.07 -3.25
N GLN A 264 10.85 21.61 -4.37
CA GLN A 264 11.31 22.90 -4.92
C GLN A 264 10.17 23.95 -5.03
N GLY A 265 9.03 23.67 -4.43
CA GLY A 265 7.84 24.51 -4.53
C GLY A 265 6.86 24.07 -5.62
N MET A 266 5.71 24.75 -5.66
CA MET A 266 4.63 24.47 -6.60
C MET A 266 4.81 25.27 -7.89
N LYS A 267 4.50 24.60 -9.02
CA LYS A 267 4.48 25.23 -10.35
C LYS A 267 3.25 24.76 -11.12
N PRO A 268 2.67 25.57 -12.02
CA PRO A 268 1.66 25.11 -12.95
C PRO A 268 2.19 23.98 -13.83
N VAL A 269 1.37 22.99 -14.09
CA VAL A 269 1.69 21.85 -14.98
C VAL A 269 0.64 21.70 -16.06
N GLU A 270 1.06 21.22 -17.24
CA GLU A 270 0.13 20.77 -18.27
C GLU A 270 -0.37 19.36 -17.92
N ARG A 271 -1.67 19.19 -17.83
CA ARG A 271 -2.32 17.89 -17.61
C ARG A 271 -2.31 17.08 -18.91
N ARG A 272 -1.33 16.24 -19.11
CA ARG A 272 -1.14 15.48 -20.37
C ARG A 272 -1.70 14.07 -20.33
N GLU A 273 -1.74 13.45 -19.17
CA GLU A 273 -2.07 12.03 -19.02
C GLU A 273 -3.11 11.84 -17.92
N GLN A 274 -4.36 11.68 -18.31
CA GLN A 274 -5.49 11.51 -17.38
C GLN A 274 -5.92 10.05 -17.19
N GLY A 275 -5.19 9.12 -17.78
CA GLY A 275 -5.59 7.72 -17.88
C GLY A 275 -6.79 7.52 -18.82
N THR A 276 -7.20 6.29 -18.96
CA THR A 276 -8.41 5.95 -19.75
C THR A 276 -9.58 5.80 -18.78
N PRO A 277 -10.62 6.64 -18.86
CA PRO A 277 -11.79 6.44 -18.01
C PRO A 277 -12.48 5.12 -18.39
N TRP A 278 -12.92 4.38 -17.38
CA TRP A 278 -13.71 3.18 -17.61
C TRP A 278 -15.06 3.57 -18.24
N PRO A 279 -15.52 2.87 -19.30
CA PRO A 279 -16.80 3.19 -19.94
C PRO A 279 -17.95 3.07 -18.95
N ALA A 280 -18.80 4.10 -18.87
CA ALA A 280 -19.95 4.12 -17.95
C ALA A 280 -20.95 2.95 -18.20
N SER A 281 -20.96 2.42 -19.40
CA SER A 281 -21.78 1.25 -19.79
C SER A 281 -21.30 -0.09 -19.23
N ALA A 282 -20.13 -0.12 -18.58
CA ALA A 282 -19.54 -1.35 -18.05
C ALA A 282 -19.75 -1.51 -16.52
N ARG A 283 -20.59 -0.66 -15.90
CA ARG A 283 -20.95 -0.73 -14.47
C ARG A 283 -22.25 -1.46 -14.24
#